data_216edf95a473d4a40b0653fd02abfdaf
#
_entry.id   216edf95a473d4a40b0653fd02abfdaf
#
_cell.length_a   1.000
_cell.length_b   1.000
_cell.length_c   1.000
_cell.angle_alpha   90.00
_cell.angle_beta   90.00
_cell.angle_gamma   90.00
#
_symmetry.space_group_name_H-M   'P 1'
#
loop_
_entity.id
_entity.type
_entity.pdbx_description
1 polymer ?
#
loop_
_entity_poly.entity_id
_entity_poly.type
_entity_poly.pdbx_seq_one_letter_code
_entity_poly.pdbx_strand_id
1 'polypeptide(L)'
;MGVPEMKKADYKIPRGKLVSAEITEDGARLVNVKIMGDFFMHPEEAIVALEGDLKGIRVAELEEVVSRFFSKNKVSLFGISPRDFIHVIRLALEQDIQG
;
A
#
# COMPACT_ATOMS: atom_id res chain seq x y z
N MET A 1 8.09 16.12 18.45
CA MET A 1 7.52 16.59 17.20
C MET A 1 8.24 15.94 16.04
N GLY A 2 7.60 15.03 15.38
CA GLY A 2 8.22 14.33 14.28
C GLY A 2 7.96 15.02 12.95
N VAL A 3 8.92 14.93 12.06
CA VAL A 3 8.73 15.32 10.67
C VAL A 3 8.19 14.08 9.96
N PRO A 4 7.15 14.22 9.13
CA PRO A 4 6.68 13.06 8.35
C PRO A 4 7.81 12.51 7.51
N GLU A 5 7.93 11.19 7.50
CA GLU A 5 8.98 10.52 6.76
C GLU A 5 8.41 9.86 5.52
N MET A 6 9.02 10.15 4.38
CA MET A 6 8.64 9.52 3.13
C MET A 6 9.48 8.25 2.93
N LYS A 7 8.80 7.15 2.71
CA LYS A 7 9.43 5.85 2.55
C LYS A 7 8.91 5.19 1.30
N LYS A 8 9.75 4.39 0.66
CA LYS A 8 9.40 3.74 -0.58
C LYS A 8 9.94 2.32 -0.62
N ALA A 9 9.19 1.43 -1.21
CA ALA A 9 9.64 0.06 -1.45
C ALA A 9 9.08 -0.46 -2.76
N ASP A 10 9.84 -1.33 -3.39
CA ASP A 10 9.43 -2.05 -4.59
C ASP A 10 9.40 -3.53 -4.25
N TYR A 11 8.43 -4.24 -4.83
CA TYR A 11 8.30 -5.66 -4.59
C TYR A 11 7.98 -6.37 -5.90
N LYS A 12 8.86 -7.29 -6.29
CA LYS A 12 8.62 -8.14 -7.46
C LYS A 12 7.88 -9.37 -6.99
N ILE A 13 6.62 -9.45 -7.36
CA ILE A 13 5.76 -10.57 -6.95
C ILE A 13 6.21 -11.84 -7.66
N PRO A 14 6.46 -12.94 -6.94
CA PRO A 14 6.83 -14.20 -7.58
C PRO A 14 5.76 -14.60 -8.59
N ARG A 15 6.17 -14.82 -9.85
CA ARG A 15 5.28 -15.14 -10.96
C ARG A 15 4.25 -14.04 -11.25
N GLY A 16 4.45 -12.87 -10.69
CA GLY A 16 3.53 -11.76 -10.86
C GLY A 16 4.22 -10.54 -11.38
N LYS A 17 3.61 -9.41 -11.10
CA LYS A 17 4.07 -8.13 -11.58
C LYS A 17 4.89 -7.41 -10.53
N LEU A 18 5.39 -6.24 -10.88
CA LEU A 18 6.09 -5.37 -9.95
C LEU A 18 5.09 -4.44 -9.29
N VAL A 19 5.20 -4.26 -7.99
CA VAL A 19 4.38 -3.30 -7.26
C VAL A 19 5.31 -2.43 -6.41
N SER A 20 4.99 -1.14 -6.33
CA SER A 20 5.75 -0.17 -5.54
C SER A 20 4.80 0.60 -4.65
N ALA A 21 5.27 0.97 -3.48
CA ALA A 21 4.50 1.82 -2.57
C ALA A 21 5.38 2.96 -2.09
N GLU A 22 4.84 4.17 -2.16
CA GLU A 22 5.42 5.34 -1.52
C GLU A 22 4.49 5.73 -0.40
N ILE A 23 5.01 5.83 0.79
CA ILE A 23 4.20 6.18 1.94
C ILE A 23 4.81 7.37 2.66
N THR A 24 3.96 8.10 3.34
CA THR A 24 4.41 9.12 4.30
C THR A 24 3.91 8.67 5.65
N GLU A 25 4.84 8.47 6.56
CA GLU A 25 4.55 8.01 7.90
C GLU A 25 4.83 9.11 8.91
N ASP A 26 3.90 9.31 9.84
CA ASP A 26 4.07 10.26 10.92
C ASP A 26 3.65 9.55 12.20
N GLY A 27 4.66 9.22 13.01
CA GLY A 27 4.43 8.38 14.17
C GLY A 27 3.97 7.00 13.73
N ALA A 28 2.85 6.54 14.26
CA ALA A 28 2.30 5.22 13.93
C ALA A 28 1.16 5.32 12.92
N ARG A 29 1.10 6.40 12.14
CA ARG A 29 0.03 6.63 11.17
C ARG A 29 0.56 6.76 9.75
N LEU A 30 -0.21 6.25 8.80
CA LEU A 30 0.03 6.47 7.38
C LEU A 30 -0.67 7.77 7.00
N VAL A 31 0.12 8.82 6.74
CA VAL A 31 -0.42 10.11 6.35
C VAL A 31 -0.80 10.10 4.87
N ASN A 32 -0.01 9.40 4.07
CA ASN A 32 -0.25 9.31 2.64
C ASN A 32 0.26 7.99 2.12
N VAL A 33 -0.42 7.46 1.09
CA VAL A 33 -0.02 6.20 0.46
C VAL A 33 -0.22 6.35 -1.05
N LYS A 34 0.79 5.97 -1.80
CA LYS A 34 0.70 5.94 -3.26
C LYS A 34 1.19 4.57 -3.73
N ILE A 35 0.39 3.92 -4.55
CA ILE A 35 0.68 2.58 -5.04
C ILE A 35 0.83 2.62 -6.55
N MET A 36 1.90 2.01 -7.06
CA MET A 36 2.22 2.00 -8.47
C MET A 36 2.69 0.61 -8.88
N GLY A 37 2.68 0.33 -10.16
CA GLY A 37 3.20 -0.92 -10.65
C GLY A 37 2.70 -1.23 -12.04
N ASP A 38 3.07 -2.40 -12.55
CA ASP A 38 2.63 -2.86 -13.87
C ASP A 38 1.57 -3.95 -13.78
N PHE A 39 0.94 -4.08 -12.62
CA PHE A 39 -0.20 -4.96 -12.43
C PHE A 39 -1.47 -4.33 -13.00
N PHE A 40 -2.52 -5.15 -13.14
CA PHE A 40 -3.80 -4.65 -13.60
C PHE A 40 -4.84 -4.75 -12.49
N MET A 41 -5.63 -3.69 -12.37
CA MET A 41 -6.73 -3.62 -11.43
C MET A 41 -7.95 -3.07 -12.17
N HIS A 42 -9.08 -3.73 -12.04
CA HIS A 42 -10.29 -3.29 -12.69
C HIS A 42 -11.43 -3.23 -11.67
N PRO A 43 -12.12 -2.09 -11.53
CA PRO A 43 -11.90 -0.84 -12.24
C PRO A 43 -10.62 -0.14 -11.81
N GLU A 44 -10.02 0.64 -12.71
CA GLU A 44 -8.75 1.29 -12.44
C GLU A 44 -8.81 2.26 -11.27
N GLU A 45 -9.91 2.95 -11.11
CA GLU A 45 -10.08 3.91 -10.01
C GLU A 45 -10.11 3.25 -8.64
N ALA A 46 -10.20 1.92 -8.59
CA ALA A 46 -10.15 1.21 -7.31
C ALA A 46 -8.83 1.44 -6.57
N ILE A 47 -7.73 1.68 -7.33
CA ILE A 47 -6.45 1.96 -6.67
C ILE A 47 -6.50 3.27 -5.89
N VAL A 48 -7.16 4.28 -6.44
CA VAL A 48 -7.31 5.57 -5.75
C VAL A 48 -8.19 5.41 -4.53
N ALA A 49 -9.23 4.59 -4.63
CA ALA A 49 -10.11 4.33 -3.49
C ALA A 49 -9.36 3.60 -2.38
N LEU A 50 -8.52 2.63 -2.73
CA LEU A 50 -7.71 1.92 -1.75
C LEU A 50 -6.73 2.86 -1.06
N GLU A 51 -6.05 3.70 -1.84
CA GLU A 51 -5.13 4.69 -1.28
C GLU A 51 -5.86 5.63 -0.33
N GLY A 52 -7.09 6.02 -0.69
CA GLY A 52 -7.91 6.87 0.16
C GLY A 52 -8.28 6.21 1.47
N ASP A 53 -8.61 4.93 1.44
CA ASP A 53 -8.95 4.20 2.66
C ASP A 53 -7.74 4.02 3.57
N LEU A 54 -6.55 3.97 2.99
CA LEU A 54 -5.31 3.80 3.77
C LEU A 54 -4.80 5.11 4.35
N LYS A 55 -5.26 6.23 3.81
CA LYS A 55 -4.78 7.51 4.27
C LYS A 55 -5.30 7.82 5.67
N GLY A 56 -4.40 8.07 6.60
CA GLY A 56 -4.75 8.45 7.95
C GLY A 56 -4.94 7.30 8.93
N ILE A 57 -4.79 6.05 8.49
CA ILE A 57 -4.96 4.92 9.41
C ILE A 57 -3.72 4.72 10.27
N ARG A 58 -3.89 3.98 11.34
CA ARG A 58 -2.75 3.51 12.11
C ARG A 58 -2.07 2.37 11.36
N VAL A 59 -0.76 2.31 11.45
CA VAL A 59 0.00 1.24 10.81
C VAL A 59 -0.53 -0.13 11.24
N ALA A 60 -0.94 -0.26 12.49
CA ALA A 60 -1.47 -1.53 13.02
C ALA A 60 -2.78 -1.96 12.34
N GLU A 61 -3.47 -1.05 11.67
CA GLU A 61 -4.74 -1.34 11.00
C GLU A 61 -4.57 -1.71 9.52
N LEU A 62 -3.35 -1.72 9.03
CA LEU A 62 -3.08 -1.92 7.61
C LEU A 62 -3.75 -3.16 7.03
N GLU A 63 -3.52 -4.31 7.66
CA GLU A 63 -4.04 -5.57 7.15
C GLU A 63 -5.57 -5.57 7.15
N GLU A 64 -6.16 -5.07 8.21
CA GLU A 64 -7.61 -5.03 8.34
C GLU A 64 -8.23 -4.12 7.28
N VAL A 65 -7.65 -2.95 7.06
CA VAL A 65 -8.20 -1.99 6.10
C VAL A 65 -8.11 -2.53 4.68
N VAL A 66 -6.98 -3.13 4.31
CA VAL A 66 -6.82 -3.70 2.98
C VAL A 66 -7.79 -4.86 2.78
N SER A 67 -7.90 -5.75 3.76
CA SER A 67 -8.80 -6.89 3.67
C SER A 67 -10.25 -6.45 3.54
N ARG A 68 -10.63 -5.44 4.31
CA ARG A 68 -11.99 -4.90 4.27
C ARG A 68 -12.29 -4.26 2.91
N PHE A 69 -11.32 -3.55 2.36
CA PHE A 69 -11.51 -2.92 1.06
C PHE A 69 -11.86 -3.95 -0.02
N PHE A 70 -11.07 -5.02 -0.11
CA PHE A 70 -11.31 -6.05 -1.13
C PHE A 70 -12.51 -6.94 -0.82
N SER A 71 -12.95 -6.94 0.43
CA SER A 71 -14.16 -7.64 0.82
C SER A 71 -15.41 -6.88 0.40
N LYS A 72 -15.37 -5.55 0.47
CA LYS A 72 -16.51 -4.70 0.18
C LYS A 72 -16.63 -4.31 -1.29
N ASN A 73 -15.55 -4.32 -2.01
CA ASN A 73 -15.52 -3.83 -3.39
C ASN A 73 -15.22 -4.98 -4.34
N LYS A 74 -15.98 -5.04 -5.43
CA LYS A 74 -15.72 -6.02 -6.46
C LYS A 74 -14.60 -5.50 -7.35
N VAL A 75 -13.41 -6.00 -7.12
CA VAL A 75 -12.22 -5.58 -7.86
C VAL A 75 -11.55 -6.81 -8.44
N SER A 76 -11.26 -6.75 -9.74
CA SER A 76 -10.49 -7.80 -10.40
C SER A 76 -9.02 -7.43 -10.38
N LEU A 77 -8.18 -8.37 -9.97
CA LEU A 77 -6.73 -8.16 -9.89
C LEU A 77 -6.03 -9.16 -10.79
N PHE A 78 -5.04 -8.68 -11.53
CA PHE A 78 -4.22 -9.53 -12.40
C PHE A 78 -2.75 -9.26 -12.11
N GLY A 79 -2.04 -10.30 -11.74
CA GLY A 79 -0.62 -10.20 -11.43
C GLY A 79 -0.31 -9.71 -10.02
N ILE A 80 -1.34 -9.56 -9.19
CA ILE A 80 -1.20 -9.09 -7.82
C ILE A 80 -2.36 -9.62 -6.98
N SER A 81 -2.16 -9.72 -5.68
CA SER A 81 -3.21 -10.13 -4.75
C SER A 81 -3.30 -9.10 -3.62
N PRO A 82 -4.39 -9.09 -2.84
CA PRO A 82 -4.49 -8.16 -1.71
C PRO A 82 -3.32 -8.25 -0.73
N ARG A 83 -2.79 -9.45 -0.52
CA ARG A 83 -1.62 -9.64 0.34
C ARG A 83 -0.39 -8.91 -0.14
N ASP A 84 -0.26 -8.79 -1.46
CA ASP A 84 0.90 -8.12 -2.03
C ASP A 84 0.90 -6.63 -1.73
N PHE A 85 -0.29 -6.01 -1.68
CA PHE A 85 -0.39 -4.61 -1.28
C PHE A 85 0.06 -4.44 0.17
N ILE A 86 -0.40 -5.33 1.05
CA ILE A 86 0.00 -5.30 2.46
C ILE A 86 1.51 -5.47 2.56
N HIS A 87 2.05 -6.42 1.82
CA HIS A 87 3.47 -6.74 1.88
C HIS A 87 4.35 -5.57 1.45
N VAL A 88 4.03 -4.95 0.31
CA VAL A 88 4.86 -3.85 -0.20
C VAL A 88 4.79 -2.64 0.73
N ILE A 89 3.62 -2.36 1.31
CA ILE A 89 3.51 -1.26 2.26
C ILE A 89 4.32 -1.56 3.51
N ARG A 90 4.29 -2.80 4.00
CA ARG A 90 5.12 -3.19 5.14
C ARG A 90 6.60 -3.08 4.84
N LEU A 91 7.01 -3.46 3.62
CA LEU A 91 8.39 -3.29 3.21
C LEU A 91 8.80 -1.82 3.26
N ALA A 92 7.91 -0.93 2.80
CA ALA A 92 8.18 0.50 2.85
C ALA A 92 8.29 0.99 4.29
N LEU A 93 7.39 0.50 5.16
CA LEU A 93 7.41 0.89 6.57
C LEU A 93 8.70 0.46 7.28
N GLU A 94 9.29 -0.64 6.83
CA GLU A 94 10.52 -1.17 7.41
C GLU A 94 11.78 -0.48 6.90
N GLN A 95 11.65 0.41 5.93
CA GLN A 95 12.80 1.13 5.41
C GLN A 95 13.44 1.97 6.49
N ASP A 96 14.75 1.81 6.61
CA ASP A 96 15.52 2.60 7.55
C ASP A 96 16.05 3.82 6.80
N ILE A 97 15.49 4.98 7.12
CA ILE A 97 15.92 6.22 6.50
C ILE A 97 17.08 6.77 7.29
N GLN A 98 18.19 6.14 7.20
CA GLN A 98 19.39 6.69 7.78
C GLN A 98 20.13 7.41 6.68
N GLY A 99 20.04 8.66 6.74
CA GLY A 99 20.75 9.49 5.80
C GLY A 99 22.22 9.40 5.97
#